data_1b4295248c13818586331554d3902e51
#
_entry.id   1b4295248c13818586331554d3902e51
#
_cell.length_a   1.000
_cell.length_b   1.000
_cell.length_c   1.000
_cell.angle_alpha   90.00
_cell.angle_beta   90.00
_cell.angle_gamma   90.00
#
_symmetry.space_group_name_H-M   'P 1'
#
loop_
_entity.id
_entity.type
_entity.pdbx_description
1 polymer ?
#
loop_
_entity_poly.entity_id
_entity_poly.type
_entity_poly.pdbx_seq_one_letter_code
_entity_poly.pdbx_strand_id
1 'polypeptide(L)'
;MNNTGIHHISSLVGNIHQAYHFYHHILGLKLTLKTVNQDDSSMYHLFFGDAEGRFGTEFTIFVMPTLARQREGANRLERTIFLVKDLTALEFWQKRLTEFEVVNEGIQAFGSGHILNFQDEDGQLLGLTYHESIGKMLPVEIKDIPAAAAIVGIAGIKMRVREEKALIELLEDRFGFVEENRFEYQGQEVISLVFDNEFQHRVQVMVDKESKISVIGVGGIHHVAFGVLDESDLEEMI
;
A
#
# COMPACT_ATOMS: atom_id res chain seq x y z
N MET A 1 4.65 20.37 -13.69
CA MET A 1 3.69 19.43 -13.05
C MET A 1 4.23 19.08 -11.67
N ASN A 2 3.51 19.43 -10.61
CA ASN A 2 3.95 19.19 -9.24
C ASN A 2 3.12 18.04 -8.64
N ASN A 3 3.69 16.85 -8.61
CA ASN A 3 3.11 15.66 -7.99
C ASN A 3 3.57 15.58 -6.53
N THR A 4 2.75 15.00 -5.66
CA THR A 4 3.09 14.79 -4.24
C THR A 4 3.41 13.32 -3.91
N GLY A 5 3.46 12.46 -4.91
CA GLY A 5 3.62 11.02 -4.76
C GLY A 5 2.29 10.31 -4.51
N ILE A 6 2.30 9.18 -3.83
CA ILE A 6 1.08 8.43 -3.52
C ILE A 6 0.24 9.21 -2.51
N HIS A 7 -1.01 9.50 -2.88
CA HIS A 7 -1.99 10.12 -1.98
C HIS A 7 -2.64 9.05 -1.10
N HIS A 8 -3.26 8.06 -1.72
CA HIS A 8 -3.86 6.91 -1.03
C HIS A 8 -3.88 5.65 -1.91
N ILE A 9 -4.13 4.52 -1.27
CA ILE A 9 -4.39 3.24 -1.94
C ILE A 9 -5.73 2.71 -1.47
N SER A 10 -6.59 2.29 -2.41
CA SER A 10 -7.91 1.75 -2.13
C SER A 10 -7.99 0.26 -2.44
N SER A 11 -8.55 -0.52 -1.52
CA SER A 11 -8.74 -1.96 -1.64
C SER A 11 -10.20 -2.37 -1.53
N LEU A 12 -10.52 -3.60 -1.93
CA LEU A 12 -11.86 -4.17 -1.89
C LEU A 12 -11.94 -5.22 -0.80
N VAL A 13 -12.90 -5.08 0.13
CA VAL A 13 -13.11 -6.02 1.23
C VAL A 13 -14.52 -6.58 1.23
N GLY A 14 -14.68 -7.82 1.72
CA GLY A 14 -15.98 -8.48 1.79
C GLY A 14 -16.77 -8.16 3.06
N ASN A 15 -16.09 -7.84 4.17
CA ASN A 15 -16.71 -7.64 5.47
C ASN A 15 -16.17 -6.42 6.21
N ILE A 16 -17.03 -5.45 6.48
CA ILE A 16 -16.66 -4.19 7.14
C ILE A 16 -16.13 -4.38 8.56
N HIS A 17 -16.69 -5.34 9.32
CA HIS A 17 -16.28 -5.55 10.73
C HIS A 17 -14.92 -6.23 10.81
N GLN A 18 -14.66 -7.22 9.95
CA GLN A 18 -13.34 -7.87 9.84
C GLN A 18 -12.28 -6.86 9.40
N ALA A 19 -12.57 -6.09 8.35
CA ALA A 19 -11.66 -5.05 7.87
C ALA A 19 -11.37 -3.98 8.95
N TYR A 20 -12.40 -3.49 9.65
CA TYR A 20 -12.19 -2.54 10.74
C TYR A 20 -11.34 -3.14 11.86
N HIS A 21 -11.62 -4.39 12.27
CA HIS A 21 -10.80 -5.08 13.27
C HIS A 21 -9.35 -5.20 12.81
N PHE A 22 -9.12 -5.60 11.56
CA PHE A 22 -7.79 -5.79 11.03
C PHE A 22 -7.01 -4.46 10.94
N TYR A 23 -7.56 -3.48 10.21
CA TYR A 23 -6.82 -2.23 9.95
C TYR A 23 -6.73 -1.32 11.18
N HIS A 24 -7.75 -1.30 12.04
CA HIS A 24 -7.73 -0.47 13.25
C HIS A 24 -7.09 -1.17 14.45
N HIS A 25 -7.57 -2.36 14.83
CA HIS A 25 -7.11 -3.01 16.07
C HIS A 25 -5.80 -3.79 15.88
N ILE A 26 -5.61 -4.49 14.76
CA ILE A 26 -4.37 -5.23 14.53
C ILE A 26 -3.27 -4.30 14.03
N LEU A 27 -3.51 -3.53 12.95
CA LEU A 27 -2.50 -2.66 12.34
C LEU A 27 -2.38 -1.27 13.01
N GLY A 28 -3.33 -0.86 13.83
CA GLY A 28 -3.24 0.40 14.55
C GLY A 28 -3.46 1.65 13.71
N LEU A 29 -4.10 1.54 12.56
CA LEU A 29 -4.45 2.69 11.75
C LEU A 29 -5.71 3.37 12.31
N LYS A 30 -5.77 4.70 12.26
CA LYS A 30 -6.94 5.46 12.67
C LYS A 30 -8.00 5.44 11.57
N LEU A 31 -9.25 5.13 11.91
CA LEU A 31 -10.37 5.41 11.01
C LEU A 31 -10.59 6.93 10.97
N THR A 32 -10.16 7.58 9.89
CA THR A 32 -10.21 9.03 9.70
C THR A 32 -11.55 9.49 9.13
N LEU A 33 -12.13 8.67 8.24
CA LEU A 33 -13.42 8.96 7.61
C LEU A 33 -14.20 7.67 7.32
N LYS A 34 -15.52 7.72 7.55
CA LYS A 34 -16.48 6.73 7.06
C LYS A 34 -17.53 7.44 6.21
N THR A 35 -17.64 7.07 4.96
CA THR A 35 -18.58 7.63 3.99
C THR A 35 -19.13 6.53 3.08
N VAL A 36 -19.74 6.90 1.97
CA VAL A 36 -20.17 6.00 0.91
C VAL A 36 -19.42 6.33 -0.38
N ASN A 37 -19.36 5.37 -1.30
CA ASN A 37 -18.78 5.61 -2.62
C ASN A 37 -19.63 6.65 -3.37
N GLN A 38 -18.98 7.58 -4.08
CA GLN A 38 -19.67 8.62 -4.83
C GLN A 38 -20.44 8.07 -6.04
N ASP A 39 -19.94 6.99 -6.65
CA ASP A 39 -20.56 6.34 -7.81
C ASP A 39 -21.67 5.35 -7.40
N ASP A 40 -21.60 4.80 -6.17
CA ASP A 40 -22.59 3.88 -5.62
C ASP A 40 -22.77 4.11 -4.13
N SER A 41 -23.79 4.86 -3.75
CA SER A 41 -24.08 5.22 -2.37
C SER A 41 -24.50 4.04 -1.46
N SER A 42 -24.72 2.85 -2.02
CA SER A 42 -24.93 1.62 -1.26
C SER A 42 -23.63 0.99 -0.72
N MET A 43 -22.50 1.43 -1.22
CA MET A 43 -21.17 0.91 -0.89
C MET A 43 -20.49 1.79 0.15
N TYR A 44 -20.16 1.23 1.32
CA TYR A 44 -19.35 1.95 2.32
C TYR A 44 -17.92 2.16 1.82
N HIS A 45 -17.38 3.34 2.11
CA HIS A 45 -15.99 3.72 1.89
C HIS A 45 -15.38 4.19 3.21
N LEU A 46 -14.38 3.47 3.69
CA LEU A 46 -13.66 3.76 4.94
C LEU A 46 -12.23 4.19 4.62
N PHE A 47 -11.76 5.19 5.36
CA PHE A 47 -10.41 5.72 5.25
C PHE A 47 -9.65 5.45 6.54
N PHE A 48 -8.48 4.87 6.43
CA PHE A 48 -7.57 4.61 7.52
C PHE A 48 -6.25 5.33 7.26
N GLY A 49 -5.68 5.94 8.28
CA GLY A 49 -4.45 6.70 8.12
C GLY A 49 -3.71 6.89 9.44
N ASP A 50 -2.80 7.85 9.46
CA ASP A 50 -2.12 8.29 10.68
C ASP A 50 -3.07 9.11 11.60
N ALA A 51 -2.53 9.71 12.64
CA ALA A 51 -3.33 10.46 13.63
C ALA A 51 -4.10 11.67 13.01
N GLU A 52 -3.61 12.22 11.90
CA GLU A 52 -4.21 13.39 11.23
C GLU A 52 -4.87 13.05 9.88
N GLY A 53 -4.66 11.85 9.31
CA GLY A 53 -5.14 11.46 7.99
C GLY A 53 -4.44 12.23 6.87
N ARG A 54 -3.10 12.32 6.95
CA ARG A 54 -2.31 13.04 5.96
C ARG A 54 -2.24 12.29 4.62
N PHE A 55 -2.09 13.03 3.53
CA PHE A 55 -1.75 12.46 2.23
C PHE A 55 -0.49 11.60 2.33
N GLY A 56 -0.49 10.45 1.64
CA GLY A 56 0.59 9.47 1.74
C GLY A 56 0.50 8.54 2.96
N THR A 57 -0.50 8.72 3.82
CA THR A 57 -0.76 7.79 4.94
C THR A 57 -2.05 7.02 4.78
N GLU A 58 -2.94 7.43 3.86
CA GLU A 58 -4.29 6.90 3.76
C GLU A 58 -4.36 5.59 2.97
N PHE A 59 -4.84 4.56 3.65
CA PHE A 59 -5.30 3.31 3.06
C PHE A 59 -6.82 3.25 3.16
N THR A 60 -7.51 3.08 2.04
CA THR A 60 -8.96 3.12 2.01
C THR A 60 -9.55 1.78 1.58
N ILE A 61 -10.79 1.51 1.95
CA ILE A 61 -11.47 0.28 1.59
C ILE A 61 -12.89 0.55 1.09
N PHE A 62 -13.26 -0.12 0.02
CA PHE A 62 -14.65 -0.27 -0.42
C PHE A 62 -15.21 -1.60 0.06
N VAL A 63 -16.37 -1.57 0.67
CA VAL A 63 -17.03 -2.78 1.21
C VAL A 63 -17.96 -3.37 0.18
N MET A 64 -17.60 -4.53 -0.38
CA MET A 64 -18.29 -5.21 -1.46
C MET A 64 -18.63 -6.67 -1.11
N PRO A 65 -19.62 -6.94 -0.25
CA PRO A 65 -19.86 -8.26 0.33
C PRO A 65 -20.32 -9.31 -0.70
N THR A 66 -20.81 -8.90 -1.86
CA THR A 66 -21.29 -9.80 -2.92
C THR A 66 -20.29 -9.99 -4.06
N LEU A 67 -19.17 -9.27 -4.04
CA LEU A 67 -18.14 -9.40 -5.07
C LEU A 67 -17.35 -10.71 -4.85
N ALA A 68 -17.02 -11.39 -5.95
CA ALA A 68 -16.16 -12.56 -5.89
C ALA A 68 -14.75 -12.19 -5.42
N ARG A 69 -14.02 -13.14 -4.84
CA ARG A 69 -12.61 -12.95 -4.48
C ARG A 69 -11.77 -12.67 -5.71
N GLN A 70 -10.73 -11.85 -5.54
CA GLN A 70 -9.72 -11.59 -6.56
C GLN A 70 -9.14 -12.91 -7.09
N ARG A 71 -8.89 -12.94 -8.40
CA ARG A 71 -8.11 -14.01 -9.01
C ARG A 71 -6.73 -13.51 -9.37
N GLU A 72 -5.73 -14.21 -8.85
CA GLU A 72 -4.32 -13.93 -9.05
C GLU A 72 -3.93 -13.93 -10.54
N GLY A 73 -2.92 -13.14 -10.89
CA GLY A 73 -2.39 -13.04 -12.24
C GLY A 73 -1.57 -11.78 -12.50
N ALA A 74 -1.21 -11.54 -13.74
CA ALA A 74 -0.52 -10.33 -14.20
C ALA A 74 -1.51 -9.16 -14.43
N ASN A 75 -0.96 -7.97 -14.67
CA ASN A 75 -1.67 -6.69 -14.86
C ASN A 75 -2.56 -6.34 -13.66
N ARG A 76 -1.94 -6.27 -12.48
CA ARG A 76 -2.62 -5.88 -11.24
C ARG A 76 -1.75 -4.99 -10.35
N LEU A 77 -2.40 -4.22 -9.52
CA LEU A 77 -1.84 -3.67 -8.29
C LEU A 77 -1.76 -4.83 -7.30
N GLU A 78 -0.55 -5.22 -6.88
CA GLU A 78 -0.36 -6.49 -6.17
C GLU A 78 -0.37 -6.33 -4.66
N ARG A 79 0.44 -5.40 -4.13
CA ARG A 79 0.69 -5.31 -2.69
C ARG A 79 0.80 -3.85 -2.24
N THR A 80 0.06 -3.47 -1.21
CA THR A 80 0.30 -2.22 -0.49
C THR A 80 1.41 -2.43 0.53
N ILE A 81 2.39 -1.53 0.57
CA ILE A 81 3.51 -1.59 1.49
C ILE A 81 3.45 -0.37 2.40
N PHE A 82 3.30 -0.62 3.70
CA PHE A 82 3.31 0.42 4.72
C PHE A 82 4.72 0.70 5.23
N LEU A 83 4.91 1.88 5.75
CA LEU A 83 6.16 2.39 6.29
C LEU A 83 6.17 2.32 7.82
N VAL A 84 7.24 1.76 8.37
CA VAL A 84 7.57 1.81 9.79
C VAL A 84 8.94 2.44 9.99
N LYS A 85 9.30 2.70 11.23
CA LYS A 85 10.49 3.49 11.54
C LYS A 85 11.81 2.78 11.18
N ASP A 86 11.96 1.52 11.57
CA ASP A 86 13.24 0.81 11.50
C ASP A 86 13.04 -0.72 11.58
N LEU A 87 14.14 -1.46 11.55
CA LEU A 87 14.12 -2.93 11.67
C LEU A 87 13.51 -3.41 13.00
N THR A 88 13.73 -2.68 14.09
CA THR A 88 13.14 -3.04 15.39
C THR A 88 11.61 -2.95 15.35
N ALA A 89 11.08 -1.97 14.62
CA ALA A 89 9.65 -1.89 14.36
C ALA A 89 9.15 -3.07 13.53
N LEU A 90 9.88 -3.54 12.51
CA LEU A 90 9.52 -4.76 11.76
C LEU A 90 9.52 -6.01 12.64
N GLU A 91 10.49 -6.16 13.55
CA GLU A 91 10.55 -7.27 14.50
C GLU A 91 9.34 -7.27 15.46
N PHE A 92 8.94 -6.09 15.94
CA PHE A 92 7.69 -5.94 16.70
C PHE A 92 6.48 -6.41 15.89
N TRP A 93 6.38 -5.99 14.62
CA TRP A 93 5.27 -6.37 13.76
C TRP A 93 5.24 -7.86 13.43
N GLN A 94 6.38 -8.49 13.18
CA GLN A 94 6.43 -9.94 12.96
C GLN A 94 5.87 -10.70 14.16
N LYS A 95 6.27 -10.30 15.38
CA LYS A 95 5.74 -10.90 16.60
C LYS A 95 4.24 -10.66 16.75
N ARG A 96 3.78 -9.40 16.58
CA ARG A 96 2.38 -9.04 16.71
C ARG A 96 1.49 -9.77 15.70
N LEU A 97 1.85 -9.81 14.43
CA LEU A 97 1.09 -10.53 13.41
C LEU A 97 0.99 -12.03 13.73
N THR A 98 2.06 -12.63 14.25
CA THR A 98 2.04 -14.03 14.70
C THR A 98 1.12 -14.23 15.90
N GLU A 99 1.12 -13.33 16.89
CA GLU A 99 0.24 -13.37 18.07
C GLU A 99 -1.25 -13.25 17.70
N PHE A 100 -1.56 -12.50 16.64
CA PHE A 100 -2.92 -12.35 16.08
C PHE A 100 -3.25 -13.39 15.01
N GLU A 101 -2.40 -14.42 14.83
CA GLU A 101 -2.59 -15.50 13.83
C GLU A 101 -2.73 -14.98 12.39
N VAL A 102 -2.18 -13.78 12.09
CA VAL A 102 -2.14 -13.22 10.75
C VAL A 102 -1.12 -13.98 9.90
N VAL A 103 -1.54 -14.44 8.73
CA VAL A 103 -0.67 -15.12 7.76
C VAL A 103 0.45 -14.17 7.33
N ASN A 104 1.70 -14.53 7.62
CA ASN A 104 2.87 -13.73 7.27
C ASN A 104 4.04 -14.62 6.84
N GLU A 105 4.98 -14.04 6.08
CA GLU A 105 6.13 -14.74 5.49
C GLU A 105 7.41 -14.56 6.34
N GLY A 106 7.34 -13.88 7.48
CA GLY A 106 8.51 -13.43 8.23
C GLY A 106 9.27 -12.30 7.54
N ILE A 107 10.27 -11.76 8.23
CA ILE A 107 11.11 -10.68 7.68
C ILE A 107 12.07 -11.28 6.66
N GLN A 108 12.08 -10.70 5.46
CA GLN A 108 12.91 -11.13 4.32
C GLN A 108 13.76 -9.96 3.82
N ALA A 109 14.92 -10.27 3.21
CA ALA A 109 15.71 -9.27 2.49
C ALA A 109 14.93 -8.77 1.27
N PHE A 110 14.95 -7.45 1.04
CA PHE A 110 14.22 -6.81 -0.05
C PHE A 110 14.98 -5.56 -0.54
N GLY A 111 15.59 -5.67 -1.72
CA GLY A 111 16.52 -4.66 -2.18
C GLY A 111 17.69 -4.48 -1.20
N SER A 112 17.94 -3.24 -0.78
CA SER A 112 18.96 -2.92 0.24
C SER A 112 18.46 -3.03 1.69
N GLY A 113 17.17 -3.29 1.90
CA GLY A 113 16.51 -3.34 3.21
C GLY A 113 15.80 -4.66 3.47
N HIS A 114 14.69 -4.58 4.19
CA HIS A 114 13.87 -5.73 4.56
C HIS A 114 12.40 -5.43 4.35
N ILE A 115 11.63 -6.50 4.15
CA ILE A 115 10.16 -6.46 4.07
C ILE A 115 9.56 -7.56 4.94
N LEU A 116 8.42 -7.28 5.55
CA LEU A 116 7.57 -8.25 6.22
C LEU A 116 6.26 -8.33 5.43
N ASN A 117 6.09 -9.40 4.69
CA ASN A 117 4.87 -9.66 3.92
C ASN A 117 3.82 -10.37 4.75
N PHE A 118 2.58 -9.98 4.59
CA PHE A 118 1.42 -10.57 5.26
C PHE A 118 0.15 -10.35 4.41
N GLN A 119 -0.97 -10.90 4.86
CA GLN A 119 -2.26 -10.69 4.21
C GLN A 119 -3.38 -10.56 5.25
N ASP A 120 -4.44 -9.84 4.87
CA ASP A 120 -5.65 -9.79 5.69
C ASP A 120 -6.55 -11.03 5.47
N GLU A 121 -7.71 -11.06 6.13
CA GLU A 121 -8.66 -12.18 6.07
C GLU A 121 -9.31 -12.37 4.69
N ASP A 122 -9.34 -11.33 3.87
CA ASP A 122 -9.82 -11.37 2.49
C ASP A 122 -8.71 -11.80 1.49
N GLY A 123 -7.47 -11.96 1.96
CA GLY A 123 -6.31 -12.31 1.15
C GLY A 123 -5.65 -11.10 0.48
N GLN A 124 -5.97 -9.86 0.92
CA GLN A 124 -5.28 -8.66 0.47
C GLN A 124 -3.80 -8.74 0.83
N LEU A 125 -2.94 -8.68 -0.16
CA LEU A 125 -1.51 -8.70 0.05
C LEU A 125 -1.00 -7.37 0.59
N LEU A 126 -0.32 -7.41 1.71
CA LEU A 126 0.20 -6.27 2.44
C LEU A 126 1.68 -6.49 2.78
N GLY A 127 2.40 -5.41 3.03
CA GLY A 127 3.78 -5.46 3.48
C GLY A 127 4.11 -4.32 4.43
N LEU A 128 5.18 -4.50 5.20
CA LEU A 128 5.81 -3.47 6.01
C LEU A 128 7.28 -3.38 5.64
N THR A 129 7.79 -2.15 5.52
CA THR A 129 9.21 -1.87 5.29
C THR A 129 9.63 -0.61 6.04
N TYR A 130 10.92 -0.29 6.00
CA TYR A 130 11.46 0.95 6.56
C TYR A 130 12.46 1.59 5.60
N HIS A 131 12.69 2.88 5.79
CA HIS A 131 13.72 3.65 5.09
C HIS A 131 14.56 4.41 6.11
N GLU A 132 15.83 4.69 5.77
CA GLU A 132 16.76 5.40 6.67
C GLU A 132 16.31 6.84 6.99
N SER A 133 15.61 7.48 6.05
CA SER A 133 15.10 8.85 6.21
C SER A 133 13.58 8.83 6.02
N ILE A 134 12.86 9.04 7.11
CA ILE A 134 11.41 9.24 7.10
C ILE A 134 11.09 10.61 7.67
N GLY A 135 10.03 11.22 7.14
CA GLY A 135 9.55 12.53 7.59
C GLY A 135 8.92 12.51 8.99
N LYS A 136 8.10 13.49 9.27
CA LYS A 136 7.44 13.63 10.56
C LYS A 136 6.50 12.45 10.83
N MET A 137 6.80 11.70 11.89
CA MET A 137 5.91 10.63 12.37
C MET A 137 4.76 11.21 13.20
N LEU A 138 3.53 10.76 12.88
CA LEU A 138 2.33 11.06 13.65
C LEU A 138 1.61 9.75 14.01
N PRO A 139 2.17 8.99 14.97
CA PRO A 139 1.64 7.69 15.33
C PRO A 139 0.25 7.82 15.94
N VAL A 140 -0.62 6.87 15.61
CA VAL A 140 -1.88 6.69 16.32
C VAL A 140 -1.58 6.08 17.69
N GLU A 141 -2.12 6.67 18.75
CA GLU A 141 -1.99 6.11 20.09
C GLU A 141 -2.92 4.91 20.26
N ILE A 142 -2.35 3.73 20.22
CA ILE A 142 -3.04 2.45 20.49
C ILE A 142 -2.32 1.76 21.65
N LYS A 143 -3.09 1.31 22.63
CA LYS A 143 -2.57 0.77 23.90
C LYS A 143 -1.45 -0.26 23.76
N ASP A 144 -1.56 -1.13 22.75
CA ASP A 144 -0.66 -2.28 22.60
C ASP A 144 0.37 -2.10 21.45
N ILE A 145 0.46 -0.89 20.85
CA ILE A 145 1.42 -0.55 19.80
C ILE A 145 2.27 0.62 20.28
N PRO A 146 3.57 0.37 20.57
CA PRO A 146 4.48 1.48 20.92
C PRO A 146 4.57 2.50 19.80
N ALA A 147 4.62 3.78 20.11
CA ALA A 147 4.76 4.84 19.10
C ALA A 147 5.98 4.63 18.18
N ALA A 148 7.07 4.04 18.69
CA ALA A 148 8.26 3.72 17.92
C ALA A 148 8.05 2.59 16.89
N ALA A 149 7.01 1.79 17.04
CA ALA A 149 6.67 0.70 16.11
C ALA A 149 5.47 1.05 15.20
N ALA A 150 4.79 2.17 15.43
CA ALA A 150 3.60 2.54 14.69
C ALA A 150 3.86 2.59 13.17
N ILE A 151 2.83 2.23 12.39
CA ILE A 151 2.80 2.51 10.96
C ILE A 151 2.68 4.03 10.79
N VAL A 152 3.56 4.60 9.97
CA VAL A 152 3.69 6.06 9.81
C VAL A 152 3.20 6.57 8.46
N GLY A 153 2.91 5.67 7.54
CA GLY A 153 2.39 6.01 6.22
C GLY A 153 2.44 4.85 5.24
N ILE A 154 2.27 5.18 3.96
CA ILE A 154 2.47 4.27 2.85
C ILE A 154 3.94 4.39 2.41
N ALA A 155 4.66 3.27 2.33
CA ALA A 155 5.99 3.22 1.72
C ALA A 155 5.90 3.10 0.20
N GLY A 156 4.85 2.42 -0.30
CA GLY A 156 4.70 2.23 -1.73
C GLY A 156 3.70 1.16 -2.12
N ILE A 157 3.76 0.82 -3.40
CA ILE A 157 2.93 -0.21 -4.01
C ILE A 157 3.76 -1.12 -4.89
N LYS A 158 3.49 -2.42 -4.85
CA LYS A 158 4.03 -3.37 -5.82
C LYS A 158 2.99 -3.64 -6.90
N MET A 159 3.43 -3.54 -8.16
CA MET A 159 2.62 -3.79 -9.35
C MET A 159 3.19 -4.99 -10.11
N ARG A 160 2.32 -5.89 -10.53
CA ARG A 160 2.69 -7.04 -11.37
C ARG A 160 2.14 -6.82 -12.76
N VAL A 161 3.02 -6.72 -13.76
CA VAL A 161 2.65 -6.36 -15.12
C VAL A 161 3.26 -7.32 -16.14
N ARG A 162 2.66 -7.42 -17.32
CA ARG A 162 3.23 -8.15 -18.45
C ARG A 162 4.25 -7.32 -19.24
N GLU A 163 3.99 -6.01 -19.34
CA GLU A 163 4.80 -5.04 -20.07
C GLU A 163 5.15 -3.88 -19.15
N GLU A 164 6.43 -3.78 -18.80
CA GLU A 164 6.92 -2.80 -17.84
C GLU A 164 7.20 -1.43 -18.47
N LYS A 165 7.64 -1.41 -19.73
CA LYS A 165 8.22 -0.21 -20.36
C LYS A 165 7.28 0.98 -20.35
N ALA A 166 6.05 0.81 -20.86
CA ALA A 166 5.07 1.90 -20.91
C ALA A 166 4.64 2.40 -19.52
N LEU A 167 4.61 1.49 -18.52
CA LEU A 167 4.31 1.86 -17.13
C LEU A 167 5.46 2.67 -16.54
N ILE A 168 6.72 2.27 -16.74
CA ILE A 168 7.89 3.01 -16.26
C ILE A 168 7.93 4.39 -16.88
N GLU A 169 7.81 4.49 -18.23
CA GLU A 169 7.77 5.77 -18.94
C GLU A 169 6.65 6.68 -18.40
N LEU A 170 5.46 6.14 -18.14
CA LEU A 170 4.36 6.90 -17.53
C LEU A 170 4.70 7.42 -16.13
N LEU A 171 5.29 6.56 -15.26
CA LEU A 171 5.65 6.92 -13.90
C LEU A 171 6.77 7.98 -13.88
N GLU A 172 7.73 7.89 -14.79
CA GLU A 172 8.82 8.86 -14.90
C GLU A 172 8.34 10.19 -15.50
N ASP A 173 7.69 10.14 -16.66
CA ASP A 173 7.34 11.35 -17.43
C ASP A 173 6.18 12.15 -16.82
N ARG A 174 5.20 11.45 -16.22
CA ARG A 174 3.97 12.08 -15.71
C ARG A 174 3.94 12.21 -14.20
N PHE A 175 4.48 11.23 -13.49
CA PHE A 175 4.40 11.19 -12.02
C PHE A 175 5.73 11.51 -11.33
N GLY A 176 6.81 11.79 -12.09
CA GLY A 176 8.08 12.24 -11.54
C GLY A 176 8.81 11.21 -10.68
N PHE A 177 8.46 9.93 -10.81
CA PHE A 177 9.25 8.86 -10.21
C PHE A 177 10.58 8.72 -10.96
N VAL A 178 11.59 8.19 -10.27
CA VAL A 178 12.91 7.92 -10.86
C VAL A 178 13.29 6.49 -10.56
N GLU A 179 13.79 5.76 -11.56
CA GLU A 179 14.32 4.42 -11.34
C GLU A 179 15.47 4.47 -10.33
N GLU A 180 15.31 3.84 -9.18
CA GLU A 180 16.29 3.81 -8.09
C GLU A 180 17.27 2.64 -8.26
N ASN A 181 16.72 1.44 -8.46
CA ASN A 181 17.49 0.22 -8.62
C ASN A 181 16.65 -0.92 -9.21
N ARG A 182 17.35 -2.02 -9.56
CA ARG A 182 16.76 -3.32 -9.89
C ARG A 182 17.37 -4.38 -9.01
N PHE A 183 16.55 -5.30 -8.55
CA PHE A 183 17.02 -6.41 -7.71
C PHE A 183 16.14 -7.65 -7.92
N GLU A 184 16.67 -8.80 -7.51
CA GLU A 184 15.91 -10.06 -7.54
C GLU A 184 15.18 -10.27 -6.22
N TYR A 185 13.90 -10.64 -6.30
CA TYR A 185 13.09 -11.02 -5.16
C TYR A 185 12.21 -12.22 -5.50
N GLN A 186 12.34 -13.31 -4.73
CA GLN A 186 11.62 -14.58 -4.96
C GLN A 186 11.76 -15.10 -6.41
N GLY A 187 12.96 -14.98 -6.99
CA GLY A 187 13.27 -15.45 -8.35
C GLY A 187 12.71 -14.58 -9.47
N GLN A 188 12.27 -13.35 -9.17
CA GLN A 188 11.77 -12.41 -10.17
C GLN A 188 12.47 -11.06 -10.05
N GLU A 189 12.71 -10.40 -11.19
CA GLU A 189 13.24 -9.04 -11.20
C GLU A 189 12.20 -8.05 -10.70
N VAL A 190 12.61 -7.18 -9.79
CA VAL A 190 11.84 -6.03 -9.31
C VAL A 190 12.55 -4.76 -9.74
N ILE A 191 11.84 -3.89 -10.45
CA ILE A 191 12.28 -2.55 -10.83
C ILE A 191 11.67 -1.59 -9.81
N SER A 192 12.51 -0.93 -9.02
CA SER A 192 12.10 0.02 -7.99
C SER A 192 12.23 1.45 -8.49
N LEU A 193 11.11 2.16 -8.53
CA LEU A 193 11.07 3.59 -8.81
C LEU A 193 10.73 4.34 -7.53
N VAL A 194 11.42 5.44 -7.24
CA VAL A 194 11.25 6.27 -6.04
C VAL A 194 10.73 7.65 -6.42
N PHE A 195 9.83 8.17 -5.59
CA PHE A 195 9.43 9.57 -5.58
C PHE A 195 9.97 10.22 -4.31
N ASP A 196 10.76 11.30 -4.47
CA ASP A 196 11.43 11.99 -3.36
C ASP A 196 10.46 12.90 -2.60
N ASN A 197 9.88 12.35 -1.54
CA ASN A 197 9.05 13.07 -0.56
C ASN A 197 9.35 12.56 0.86
N GLU A 198 8.62 13.05 1.86
CA GLU A 198 8.82 12.66 3.26
C GLU A 198 8.66 11.16 3.55
N PHE A 199 7.94 10.42 2.70
CA PHE A 199 7.72 8.97 2.82
C PHE A 199 8.64 8.16 1.91
N GLN A 200 9.37 8.80 0.98
CA GLN A 200 10.18 8.11 -0.04
C GLN A 200 9.35 7.05 -0.78
N HIS A 201 8.18 7.48 -1.31
CA HIS A 201 7.23 6.56 -1.95
C HIS A 201 7.88 5.75 -3.08
N ARG A 202 7.63 4.46 -3.10
CA ARG A 202 8.13 3.56 -4.16
C ARG A 202 7.00 2.91 -4.94
N VAL A 203 7.19 2.84 -6.25
CA VAL A 203 6.44 1.92 -7.12
C VAL A 203 7.41 0.80 -7.53
N GLN A 204 7.05 -0.43 -7.17
CA GLN A 204 7.87 -1.60 -7.45
C GLN A 204 7.19 -2.41 -8.53
N VAL A 205 7.82 -2.45 -9.70
CA VAL A 205 7.30 -3.12 -10.90
C VAL A 205 7.93 -4.50 -11.02
N MET A 206 7.08 -5.54 -11.03
CA MET A 206 7.48 -6.93 -11.26
C MET A 206 6.93 -7.41 -12.58
N VAL A 207 7.78 -7.96 -13.45
CA VAL A 207 7.39 -8.44 -14.77
C VAL A 207 6.94 -9.90 -14.70
N ASP A 208 5.73 -10.17 -15.17
CA ASP A 208 5.14 -11.52 -15.20
C ASP A 208 4.44 -11.75 -16.55
N LYS A 209 5.17 -12.32 -17.51
CA LYS A 209 4.68 -12.59 -18.88
C LYS A 209 3.89 -13.90 -18.98
N GLU A 210 4.04 -14.80 -18.00
CA GLU A 210 3.54 -16.17 -18.07
C GLU A 210 2.15 -16.33 -17.46
N SER A 211 1.85 -15.58 -16.39
CA SER A 211 0.57 -15.70 -15.70
C SER A 211 -0.60 -15.20 -16.55
N LYS A 212 -1.79 -15.75 -16.29
CA LYS A 212 -3.03 -15.20 -16.84
C LYS A 212 -3.24 -13.76 -16.33
N ILE A 213 -4.07 -13.00 -17.04
CA ILE A 213 -4.51 -11.69 -16.54
C ILE A 213 -5.32 -11.88 -15.25
N SER A 214 -5.01 -11.08 -14.25
CA SER A 214 -5.76 -11.06 -12.98
C SER A 214 -7.22 -10.63 -13.20
N VAL A 215 -8.07 -10.97 -12.25
CA VAL A 215 -9.44 -10.43 -12.20
C VAL A 215 -9.65 -9.82 -10.84
N ILE A 216 -9.95 -8.52 -10.83
CA ILE A 216 -10.17 -7.76 -9.60
C ILE A 216 -11.36 -8.34 -8.82
N GLY A 217 -11.25 -8.30 -7.50
CA GLY A 217 -12.27 -8.78 -6.58
C GLY A 217 -11.91 -8.48 -5.13
N VAL A 218 -12.67 -9.02 -4.21
CA VAL A 218 -12.42 -8.93 -2.77
C VAL A 218 -11.01 -9.46 -2.46
N GLY A 219 -10.24 -8.72 -1.66
CA GLY A 219 -8.83 -8.99 -1.39
C GLY A 219 -7.89 -8.41 -2.45
N GLY A 220 -8.38 -7.54 -3.33
CA GLY A 220 -7.58 -6.85 -4.34
C GLY A 220 -7.51 -5.34 -4.15
N ILE A 221 -6.48 -4.73 -4.71
CA ILE A 221 -6.33 -3.27 -4.76
C ILE A 221 -7.17 -2.74 -5.92
N HIS A 222 -8.07 -1.80 -5.63
CA HIS A 222 -8.92 -1.15 -6.62
C HIS A 222 -8.15 -0.10 -7.42
N HIS A 223 -7.48 0.82 -6.72
CA HIS A 223 -6.65 1.84 -7.35
C HIS A 223 -5.55 2.35 -6.42
N VAL A 224 -4.57 3.00 -7.02
CA VAL A 224 -3.63 3.91 -6.37
C VAL A 224 -3.90 5.32 -6.89
N ALA A 225 -4.04 6.29 -6.00
CA ALA A 225 -4.17 7.70 -6.34
C ALA A 225 -2.86 8.43 -6.08
N PHE A 226 -2.43 9.21 -7.06
CA PHE A 226 -1.30 10.13 -6.93
C PHE A 226 -1.83 11.53 -6.67
N GLY A 227 -1.17 12.27 -5.78
CA GLY A 227 -1.57 13.61 -5.43
C GLY A 227 -0.96 14.66 -6.35
N VAL A 228 -1.67 15.76 -6.57
CA VAL A 228 -1.18 16.98 -7.21
C VAL A 228 -1.33 18.16 -6.26
N LEU A 229 -0.56 19.25 -6.45
CA LEU A 229 -0.60 20.36 -5.51
C LEU A 229 -1.83 21.23 -5.66
N ASP A 230 -2.31 21.39 -6.90
CA ASP A 230 -3.46 22.23 -7.20
C ASP A 230 -4.21 21.80 -8.48
N GLU A 231 -5.29 22.51 -8.79
CA GLU A 231 -6.15 22.25 -9.95
C GLU A 231 -5.42 22.46 -11.29
N SER A 232 -4.47 23.38 -11.36
CA SER A 232 -3.66 23.62 -12.56
C SER A 232 -2.77 22.43 -12.88
N ASP A 233 -2.16 21.82 -11.85
CA ASP A 233 -1.37 20.59 -12.02
C ASP A 233 -2.26 19.42 -12.47
N LEU A 234 -3.50 19.35 -11.99
CA LEU A 234 -4.46 18.32 -12.42
C LEU A 234 -4.85 18.49 -13.90
N GLU A 235 -5.10 19.74 -14.34
CA GLU A 235 -5.44 20.01 -15.74
C GLU A 235 -4.30 19.65 -16.70
N GLU A 236 -3.04 19.80 -16.29
CA GLU A 236 -1.87 19.38 -17.10
C GLU A 236 -1.74 17.85 -17.24
N MET A 237 -2.40 17.07 -16.37
CA MET A 237 -2.36 15.59 -16.40
C MET A 237 -3.42 14.98 -17.31
N ILE A 238 -4.47 15.72 -17.67
CA ILE A 238 -5.58 15.31 -18.52
C ILE A 238 -5.26 15.58 -19.99
#